data_0cc25e5c66c916580ce001f475994c1b
#
_entry.id   0cc25e5c66c916580ce001f475994c1b
#
_cell.length_a   1.000
_cell.length_b   1.000
_cell.length_c   1.000
_cell.angle_alpha   90.00
_cell.angle_beta   90.00
_cell.angle_gamma   90.00
#
_symmetry.space_group_name_H-M   'P 1'
#
loop_
_entity.id
_entity.type
_entity.pdbx_description
1 polymer ?
#
loop_
_entity_poly.entity_id
_entity_poly.type
_entity_poly.pdbx_seq_one_letter_code
_entity_poly.pdbx_strand_id
1 'polypeptide(L)'
;MKGRSILQSQEGFTLIEIIAVLIILGILAAVAVPKYVDLMANAERRALDAAVSELNGRETLTWSNIMLSAAGWASDAATFGAVDTDLGPDYTWGGGAPAATGGTLTFGNQSLALNRAASTASSPGRWSTP
;
A
#
# COMPACT_ATOMS: atom_id res chain seq x y z
N MET A 1 -12.69 -18.28 -69.74
CA MET A 1 -12.00 -17.75 -68.53
C MET A 1 -12.20 -18.73 -67.39
N LYS A 2 -11.14 -19.39 -66.98
CA LYS A 2 -11.17 -20.32 -65.85
C LYS A 2 -10.98 -19.54 -64.57
N GLY A 3 -12.05 -19.44 -63.79
CA GLY A 3 -11.97 -18.89 -62.41
C GLY A 3 -11.11 -19.79 -61.55
N ARG A 4 -9.95 -19.31 -61.10
CA ARG A 4 -9.17 -19.91 -60.07
C ARG A 4 -9.92 -19.65 -58.75
N SER A 5 -10.64 -20.64 -58.23
CA SER A 5 -11.06 -20.67 -56.86
C SER A 5 -9.79 -20.82 -55.99
N ILE A 6 -9.40 -19.75 -55.38
CA ILE A 6 -8.43 -19.80 -54.29
C ILE A 6 -9.18 -20.46 -53.12
N LEU A 7 -8.99 -21.78 -52.98
CA LEU A 7 -9.37 -22.47 -51.76
C LEU A 7 -8.46 -21.88 -50.65
N GLN A 8 -8.98 -20.93 -49.92
CA GLN A 8 -8.37 -20.55 -48.67
C GLN A 8 -8.41 -21.80 -47.80
N SER A 9 -7.25 -22.40 -47.58
CA SER A 9 -7.09 -23.42 -46.55
C SER A 9 -7.42 -22.77 -45.21
N GLN A 10 -8.59 -23.03 -44.71
CA GLN A 10 -8.93 -22.77 -43.31
C GLN A 10 -8.25 -23.87 -42.51
N GLU A 11 -6.99 -23.65 -42.18
CA GLU A 11 -6.25 -24.48 -41.24
C GLU A 11 -6.80 -24.16 -39.83
N GLY A 12 -7.76 -24.95 -39.37
CA GLY A 12 -8.22 -24.92 -37.98
C GLY A 12 -7.19 -25.63 -37.08
N PHE A 13 -7.13 -25.21 -35.82
CA PHE A 13 -6.33 -25.87 -34.81
C PHE A 13 -6.80 -27.33 -34.59
N THR A 14 -5.86 -28.22 -34.35
CA THR A 14 -6.18 -29.60 -33.97
C THR A 14 -6.57 -29.66 -32.50
N LEU A 15 -7.43 -30.61 -32.12
CA LEU A 15 -7.85 -30.81 -30.74
C LEU A 15 -6.64 -31.07 -29.80
N ILE A 16 -5.64 -31.80 -30.29
CA ILE A 16 -4.42 -32.10 -29.55
C ILE A 16 -3.56 -30.85 -29.29
N GLU A 17 -3.50 -29.91 -30.23
CA GLU A 17 -2.80 -28.63 -30.05
C GLU A 17 -3.43 -27.80 -28.93
N ILE A 18 -4.76 -27.72 -28.89
CA ILE A 18 -5.46 -27.00 -27.85
C ILE A 18 -5.26 -27.65 -26.47
N ILE A 19 -5.36 -28.97 -26.39
CA ILE A 19 -5.10 -29.72 -25.16
C ILE A 19 -3.67 -29.50 -24.66
N ALA A 20 -2.68 -29.58 -25.56
CA ALA A 20 -1.29 -29.35 -25.19
C ALA A 20 -1.04 -27.94 -24.65
N VAL A 21 -1.63 -26.91 -25.27
CA VAL A 21 -1.54 -25.52 -24.80
C VAL A 21 -2.19 -25.36 -23.43
N LEU A 22 -3.37 -25.94 -23.21
CA LEU A 22 -4.07 -25.87 -21.93
C LEU A 22 -3.27 -26.55 -20.80
N ILE A 23 -2.62 -27.67 -21.06
CA ILE A 23 -1.76 -28.34 -20.09
C ILE A 23 -0.58 -27.44 -19.71
N ILE A 24 0.12 -26.87 -20.69
CA ILE A 24 1.26 -25.96 -20.47
C ILE A 24 0.80 -24.72 -19.68
N LEU A 25 -0.29 -24.10 -20.09
CA LEU A 25 -0.86 -22.94 -19.38
C LEU A 25 -1.27 -23.29 -17.94
N GLY A 26 -1.84 -24.48 -17.73
CA GLY A 26 -2.22 -24.95 -16.39
C GLY A 26 -1.00 -25.10 -15.46
N ILE A 27 0.09 -25.66 -15.96
CA ILE A 27 1.34 -25.79 -15.18
C ILE A 27 1.95 -24.41 -14.88
N LEU A 28 1.99 -23.51 -15.86
CA LEU A 28 2.51 -22.16 -15.67
C LEU A 28 1.65 -21.36 -14.68
N ALA A 29 0.33 -21.47 -14.77
CA ALA A 29 -0.60 -20.80 -13.85
C ALA A 29 -0.43 -21.30 -12.40
N ALA A 30 -0.23 -22.61 -12.22
CA ALA A 30 -0.04 -23.20 -10.89
C ALA A 30 1.18 -22.62 -10.16
N VAL A 31 2.21 -22.20 -10.87
CA VAL A 31 3.41 -21.56 -10.29
C VAL A 31 3.28 -20.05 -10.22
N ALA A 32 2.68 -19.41 -11.23
CA ALA A 32 2.62 -17.96 -11.34
C ALA A 32 1.68 -17.33 -10.30
N VAL A 33 0.51 -17.93 -10.05
CA VAL A 33 -0.51 -17.36 -9.15
C VAL A 33 0.01 -17.20 -7.72
N PRO A 34 0.57 -18.22 -7.03
CA PRO A 34 1.07 -18.05 -5.67
C PRO A 34 2.21 -17.02 -5.60
N LYS A 35 3.10 -16.96 -6.60
CA LYS A 35 4.16 -15.96 -6.66
C LYS A 35 3.63 -14.53 -6.78
N TYR A 36 2.55 -14.36 -7.54
CA TYR A 36 1.90 -13.05 -7.67
C TYR A 36 1.27 -12.60 -6.35
N VAL A 37 0.59 -13.50 -5.64
CA VAL A 37 -0.02 -13.19 -4.34
C VAL A 37 1.04 -12.80 -3.30
N ASP A 38 2.17 -13.51 -3.24
CA ASP A 38 3.28 -13.20 -2.35
C ASP A 38 3.89 -11.82 -2.67
N LEU A 39 4.03 -11.49 -3.94
CA LEU A 39 4.56 -10.20 -4.38
C LEU A 39 3.63 -9.04 -3.98
N MET A 40 2.31 -9.22 -4.14
CA MET A 40 1.31 -8.24 -3.71
C MET A 40 1.37 -7.99 -2.20
N ALA A 41 1.40 -9.04 -1.40
CA ALA A 41 1.50 -8.92 0.07
C ALA A 41 2.77 -8.18 0.50
N ASN A 42 3.90 -8.44 -0.15
CA ASN A 42 5.15 -7.73 0.12
C ASN A 42 5.08 -6.26 -0.31
N ALA A 43 4.43 -5.94 -1.42
CA ALA A 43 4.24 -4.57 -1.87
C ALA A 43 3.35 -3.78 -0.90
N GLU A 44 2.25 -4.37 -0.44
CA GLU A 44 1.35 -3.77 0.55
C GLU A 44 2.06 -3.48 1.89
N ARG A 45 2.90 -4.41 2.37
CA ARG A 45 3.72 -4.18 3.58
C ARG A 45 4.70 -3.02 3.42
N ARG A 46 5.38 -2.93 2.27
CA ARG A 46 6.30 -1.82 1.99
C ARG A 46 5.57 -0.48 1.87
N ALA A 47 4.34 -0.47 1.38
CA ALA A 47 3.49 0.72 1.37
C ALA A 47 3.17 1.18 2.80
N LEU A 48 2.87 0.25 3.72
CA LEU A 48 2.67 0.56 5.14
C LEU A 48 3.95 1.10 5.81
N ASP A 49 5.12 0.53 5.51
CA ASP A 49 6.40 1.04 6.03
C ASP A 49 6.71 2.47 5.52
N ALA A 50 6.38 2.74 4.26
CA ALA A 50 6.50 4.08 3.68
C ALA A 50 5.54 5.07 4.35
N ALA A 51 4.32 4.64 4.67
CA ALA A 51 3.34 5.43 5.39
C ALA A 51 3.81 5.83 6.80
N VAL A 52 4.48 4.93 7.52
CA VAL A 52 5.10 5.24 8.82
C VAL A 52 6.18 6.32 8.69
N SER A 53 6.98 6.24 7.63
CA SER A 53 8.00 7.25 7.35
C SER A 53 7.39 8.60 7.01
N GLU A 54 6.31 8.63 6.24
CA GLU A 54 5.54 9.83 5.92
C GLU A 54 4.95 10.46 7.18
N LEU A 55 4.30 9.68 8.04
CA LEU A 55 3.75 10.15 9.31
C LEU A 55 4.83 10.79 10.19
N ASN A 56 6.00 10.18 10.29
CA ASN A 56 7.13 10.72 11.05
C ASN A 56 7.65 12.03 10.45
N GLY A 57 7.66 12.14 9.13
CA GLY A 57 7.98 13.38 8.42
C GLY A 57 7.00 14.49 8.75
N ARG A 58 5.70 14.21 8.70
CA ARG A 58 4.62 15.16 9.04
C ARG A 58 4.65 15.59 10.50
N GLU A 59 4.91 14.65 11.43
CA GLU A 59 5.10 14.97 12.85
C GLU A 59 6.26 15.96 13.05
N THR A 60 7.39 15.68 12.42
CA THR A 60 8.59 16.53 12.53
C THR A 60 8.33 17.93 11.95
N LEU A 61 7.70 18.03 10.79
CA LEU A 61 7.36 19.31 10.16
C LEU A 61 6.37 20.11 11.00
N THR A 62 5.31 19.48 11.47
CA THR A 62 4.28 20.12 12.29
C THR A 62 4.86 20.62 13.61
N TRP A 63 5.63 19.78 14.31
CA TRP A 63 6.31 20.14 15.53
C TRP A 63 7.28 21.30 15.31
N SER A 64 8.09 21.25 14.24
CA SER A 64 9.05 22.34 13.92
C SER A 64 8.32 23.66 13.64
N ASN A 65 7.21 23.63 12.91
CA ASN A 65 6.40 24.83 12.64
C ASN A 65 5.83 25.42 13.93
N ILE A 66 5.35 24.57 14.85
CA ILE A 66 4.85 25.00 16.16
C ILE A 66 6.00 25.62 16.98
N MET A 67 7.18 25.00 17.01
CA MET A 67 8.35 25.53 17.73
C MET A 67 8.81 26.87 17.20
N LEU A 68 8.68 27.13 15.90
CA LEU A 68 9.02 28.39 15.26
C LEU A 68 7.93 29.47 15.39
N SER A 69 6.73 29.09 15.82
CA SER A 69 5.64 30.03 16.05
C SER A 69 5.87 30.86 17.30
N ALA A 70 5.23 32.03 17.37
CA ALA A 70 5.32 32.91 18.54
C ALA A 70 4.78 32.28 19.84
N ALA A 71 3.86 31.30 19.73
CA ALA A 71 3.30 30.59 20.87
C ALA A 71 4.19 29.45 21.39
N GLY A 72 5.05 28.90 20.52
CA GLY A 72 5.89 27.74 20.83
C GLY A 72 5.08 26.47 21.11
N TRP A 73 5.76 25.46 21.61
CA TRP A 73 5.13 24.17 21.96
C TRP A 73 4.31 24.31 23.25
N ALA A 74 3.05 23.93 23.19
CA ALA A 74 2.12 24.01 24.37
C ALA A 74 1.83 22.60 24.94
N SER A 75 1.51 21.60 24.07
CA SER A 75 1.19 20.24 24.50
C SER A 75 1.25 19.28 23.33
N ASP A 76 1.37 17.98 23.64
CA ASP A 76 1.26 16.94 22.61
C ASP A 76 -0.11 16.92 21.94
N ALA A 77 -1.18 17.13 22.68
CA ALA A 77 -2.53 17.16 22.12
C ALA A 77 -2.70 18.26 21.06
N ALA A 78 -2.12 19.45 21.28
CA ALA A 78 -2.13 20.53 20.31
C ALA A 78 -1.29 20.19 19.07
N THR A 79 -0.12 19.59 19.27
CA THR A 79 0.76 19.15 18.19
C THR A 79 0.10 18.07 17.36
N PHE A 80 -0.39 17.00 17.99
CA PHE A 80 -1.06 15.89 17.30
C PHE A 80 -2.31 16.34 16.55
N GLY A 81 -3.10 17.24 17.15
CA GLY A 81 -4.28 17.79 16.48
C GLY A 81 -3.99 18.61 15.22
N ALA A 82 -2.75 19.08 15.06
CA ALA A 82 -2.28 19.80 13.88
C ALA A 82 -1.59 18.88 12.84
N VAL A 83 -1.27 17.63 13.20
CA VAL A 83 -0.68 16.67 12.27
C VAL A 83 -1.74 16.15 11.30
N ASP A 84 -1.50 16.28 10.02
CA ASP A 84 -2.32 15.63 9.01
C ASP A 84 -2.02 14.13 8.96
N THR A 85 -2.99 13.32 9.38
CA THR A 85 -2.91 11.85 9.40
C THR A 85 -3.61 11.20 8.21
N ASP A 86 -4.14 11.97 7.26
CA ASP A 86 -4.71 11.48 6.02
C ASP A 86 -3.60 11.10 5.04
N LEU A 87 -3.44 9.82 4.79
CA LEU A 87 -2.44 9.25 3.87
C LEU A 87 -2.98 9.03 2.46
N GLY A 88 -4.23 9.40 2.20
CA GLY A 88 -4.89 9.23 0.91
C GLY A 88 -5.89 8.08 0.89
N PRO A 89 -6.63 7.91 -0.23
CA PRO A 89 -7.79 7.04 -0.31
C PRO A 89 -7.50 5.54 -0.18
N ASP A 90 -6.26 5.14 -0.42
CA ASP A 90 -5.85 3.72 -0.36
C ASP A 90 -5.50 3.25 1.05
N TYR A 91 -5.34 4.21 1.99
CA TYR A 91 -5.06 3.94 3.38
C TYR A 91 -6.30 4.14 4.24
N THR A 92 -6.50 3.23 5.18
CA THR A 92 -7.61 3.36 6.15
C THR A 92 -7.13 3.16 7.57
N TRP A 93 -7.60 4.01 8.48
CA TRP A 93 -7.37 3.84 9.91
C TRP A 93 -8.48 3.00 10.53
N GLY A 94 -8.11 2.06 11.36
CA GLY A 94 -9.07 1.33 12.19
C GLY A 94 -9.80 2.32 13.12
N GLY A 95 -11.15 2.37 12.98
CA GLY A 95 -11.96 3.34 13.72
C GLY A 95 -12.10 4.73 13.07
N GLY A 96 -11.58 4.91 11.84
CA GLY A 96 -11.75 6.15 11.05
C GLY A 96 -10.66 7.20 11.22
N ALA A 97 -9.98 7.24 12.36
CA ALA A 97 -8.83 8.12 12.61
C ALA A 97 -7.92 7.50 13.68
N PRO A 98 -6.61 7.79 13.68
CA PRO A 98 -5.72 7.32 14.73
C PRO A 98 -5.94 8.09 16.04
N ALA A 99 -5.66 7.42 17.15
CA ALA A 99 -5.56 8.08 18.44
C ALA A 99 -4.18 8.76 18.63
N ALA A 100 -4.05 9.66 19.59
CA ALA A 100 -2.78 10.29 19.93
C ALA A 100 -1.69 9.30 20.37
N THR A 101 -2.07 8.10 20.77
CA THR A 101 -1.18 6.98 21.18
C THR A 101 -0.89 5.99 20.08
N GLY A 102 -1.55 6.10 18.92
CA GLY A 102 -1.39 5.17 17.79
C GLY A 102 -2.71 4.72 17.19
N GLY A 103 -2.66 3.67 16.38
CA GLY A 103 -3.82 3.09 15.71
C GLY A 103 -3.42 1.95 14.80
N THR A 104 -4.39 1.35 14.12
CA THR A 104 -4.13 0.33 13.10
C THR A 104 -4.30 0.95 11.73
N LEU A 105 -3.26 0.92 10.93
CA LEU A 105 -3.26 1.37 9.54
C LEU A 105 -3.40 0.17 8.61
N THR A 106 -4.28 0.27 7.62
CA THR A 106 -4.55 -0.77 6.62
C THR A 106 -4.29 -0.23 5.22
N PHE A 107 -3.64 -1.04 4.39
CA PHE A 107 -3.44 -0.81 2.96
C PHE A 107 -3.67 -2.13 2.21
N GLY A 108 -4.63 -2.17 1.31
CA GLY A 108 -5.06 -3.39 0.65
C GLY A 108 -5.54 -4.45 1.65
N ASN A 109 -4.90 -5.61 1.65
CA ASN A 109 -5.20 -6.71 2.57
C ASN A 109 -4.25 -6.79 3.78
N GLN A 110 -3.32 -5.84 3.92
CA GLN A 110 -2.36 -5.80 5.02
C GLN A 110 -2.73 -4.72 6.03
N SER A 111 -2.55 -5.03 7.30
CA SER A 111 -2.76 -4.10 8.41
C SER A 111 -1.52 -4.05 9.29
N LEU A 112 -1.21 -2.87 9.79
CA LEU A 112 -0.06 -2.61 10.65
C LEU A 112 -0.54 -1.83 11.89
N ALA A 113 -0.34 -2.42 13.07
CA ALA A 113 -0.53 -1.71 14.31
C ALA A 113 0.63 -0.72 14.51
N LEU A 114 0.31 0.49 14.90
CA LEU A 114 1.27 1.57 15.13
C LEU A 114 1.10 2.13 16.52
N ASN A 115 2.21 2.33 17.20
CA ASN A 115 2.30 3.12 18.42
C ASN A 115 2.81 4.52 18.08
N ARG A 116 2.33 5.53 18.80
CA ARG A 116 2.84 6.90 18.71
C ARG A 116 3.38 7.33 20.07
N ALA A 117 4.67 7.68 20.08
CA ALA A 117 5.25 8.40 21.20
C ALA A 117 4.84 9.88 21.12
N ALA A 118 4.43 10.44 22.25
CA ALA A 118 4.00 11.83 22.34
C ALA A 118 5.15 12.81 22.03
N SER A 119 4.81 13.97 21.46
CA SER A 119 5.76 15.07 21.30
C SER A 119 6.06 15.75 22.63
N THR A 120 7.21 16.36 22.72
CA THR A 120 7.64 17.16 23.89
C THR A 120 8.12 18.53 23.43
N ALA A 121 8.47 19.40 24.36
CA ALA A 121 9.10 20.69 24.03
C ALA A 121 10.49 20.55 23.36
N SER A 122 11.09 19.36 23.37
CA SER A 122 12.43 19.11 22.83
C SER A 122 12.45 18.06 21.70
N SER A 123 11.32 17.40 21.43
CA SER A 123 11.27 16.35 20.39
C SER A 123 9.88 16.24 19.76
N PRO A 124 9.79 15.97 18.46
CA PRO A 124 8.54 15.67 17.78
C PRO A 124 7.93 14.35 18.27
N GLY A 125 6.63 14.15 18.04
CA GLY A 125 6.00 12.86 18.16
C GLY A 125 6.60 11.84 17.16
N ARG A 126 6.50 10.54 17.48
CA ARG A 126 7.10 9.50 16.66
C ARG A 126 6.21 8.27 16.56
N TRP A 127 5.98 7.85 15.32
CA TRP A 127 5.28 6.62 14.99
C TRP A 127 6.27 5.47 14.84
N SER A 128 5.90 4.32 15.40
CA SER A 128 6.69 3.08 15.34
C SER A 128 5.78 1.86 15.31
N THR A 129 6.28 0.75 14.82
CA THR A 129 5.69 -0.56 15.05
C THR A 129 5.91 -0.99 16.50
N PRO A 130 5.00 -1.80 17.05
CA PRO A 130 5.13 -2.36 18.38
C PRO A 130 6.41 -3.13 18.60
#